data_ee400a9c206829794329518ef1891182
#
_entry.id   ee400a9c206829794329518ef1891182
#
_cell.length_a   1.000
_cell.length_b   1.000
_cell.length_c   1.000
_cell.angle_alpha   90.00
_cell.angle_beta   90.00
_cell.angle_gamma   90.00
#
_symmetry.space_group_name_H-M   'P 1'
#
loop_
_entity.id
_entity.type
_entity.pdbx_description
1 polymer ?
#
loop_
_entity_poly.entity_id
_entity_poly.type
_entity_poly.pdbx_seq_one_letter_code
_entity_poly.pdbx_strand_id
1 'polypeptide(L)'
;MTNILKVEFLKTKHSVVRLLVWLLPVIAVLMMTAVFWDNQYLVQLMMGQWSYFWLNMSIGLLVGLSTYYQKQATKFREILTSPQDLLSYEIGRILHGIIQVCIMSVIFIVLMICVRFIFSSTEEIGLMICSVIGVLLASLWLVPFYSWLVRITNLYFALGIGFLGSILAIFLSHTTWSMWWPFDWGMLLNNLWIKGDFVFGSWSLVICGLILGIILSIFSAYSFKKQ
;
A
#
# COMPACT_ATOMS: atom_id res chain seq x y z
N MET A 1 -6.36 17.12 -15.49
CA MET A 1 -5.77 16.08 -14.63
C MET A 1 -4.41 16.47 -14.06
N THR A 2 -3.46 16.93 -14.86
CA THR A 2 -2.11 17.39 -14.41
C THR A 2 -2.16 18.49 -13.34
N ASN A 3 -3.06 19.44 -13.45
CA ASN A 3 -3.23 20.52 -12.46
C ASN A 3 -3.73 20.01 -11.10
N ILE A 4 -4.63 19.02 -11.08
CA ILE A 4 -5.15 18.43 -9.83
C ILE A 4 -4.03 17.70 -9.09
N LEU A 5 -3.25 16.86 -9.80
CA LEU A 5 -2.08 16.19 -9.21
C LEU A 5 -1.07 17.20 -8.64
N LYS A 6 -0.77 18.27 -9.38
CA LYS A 6 0.13 19.32 -8.91
C LYS A 6 -0.36 19.98 -7.62
N VAL A 7 -1.66 20.23 -7.52
CA VAL A 7 -2.28 20.75 -6.29
C VAL A 7 -2.16 19.77 -5.13
N GLU A 8 -2.42 18.47 -5.34
CA GLU A 8 -2.29 17.47 -4.30
C GLU A 8 -0.83 17.31 -3.82
N PHE A 9 0.15 17.38 -4.73
CA PHE A 9 1.57 17.41 -4.36
C PHE A 9 1.95 18.67 -3.56
N LEU A 10 1.39 19.81 -3.88
CA LEU A 10 1.62 21.06 -3.12
C LEU A 10 1.03 20.98 -1.72
N LYS A 11 -0.19 20.44 -1.55
CA LYS A 11 -0.83 20.24 -0.24
C LYS A 11 -0.01 19.35 0.68
N THR A 12 0.63 18.31 0.12
CA THR A 12 1.43 17.37 0.90
C THR A 12 2.89 17.80 1.09
N LYS A 13 3.33 18.88 0.44
CA LYS A 13 4.74 19.33 0.45
C LYS A 13 5.33 19.52 1.85
N HIS A 14 4.55 20.06 2.79
CA HIS A 14 4.96 20.31 4.18
C HIS A 14 4.16 19.49 5.20
N SER A 15 3.49 18.42 4.75
CA SER A 15 2.67 17.59 5.64
C SER A 15 3.47 16.41 6.21
N VAL A 16 2.99 15.90 7.34
CA VAL A 16 3.50 14.65 7.95
C VAL A 16 3.42 13.47 6.98
N VAL A 17 2.45 13.48 6.05
CA VAL A 17 2.28 12.41 5.04
C VAL A 17 3.55 12.24 4.20
N ARG A 18 4.17 13.35 3.77
CA ARG A 18 5.42 13.28 2.99
C ARG A 18 6.59 12.71 3.80
N LEU A 19 6.66 13.05 5.09
CA LEU A 19 7.67 12.48 5.99
C LEU A 19 7.49 10.96 6.13
N LEU A 20 6.24 10.51 6.25
CA LEU A 20 5.92 9.08 6.40
C LEU A 20 6.30 8.24 5.18
N VAL A 21 6.27 8.80 3.96
CA VAL A 21 6.74 8.08 2.75
C VAL A 21 8.19 7.60 2.89
N TRP A 22 9.04 8.39 3.55
CA TRP A 22 10.44 8.05 3.81
C TRP A 22 10.61 7.26 5.10
N LEU A 23 9.89 7.64 6.14
CA LEU A 23 10.10 7.12 7.48
C LEU A 23 9.58 5.68 7.63
N LEU A 24 8.43 5.35 7.03
CA LEU A 24 7.82 4.03 7.19
C LEU A 24 8.69 2.88 6.66
N PRO A 25 9.26 2.93 5.44
CA PRO A 25 10.15 1.86 4.98
C PRO A 25 11.45 1.78 5.79
N VAL A 26 11.98 2.92 6.26
CA VAL A 26 13.17 2.94 7.13
C VAL A 26 12.87 2.26 8.47
N ILE A 27 11.76 2.62 9.13
CA ILE A 27 11.35 1.98 10.39
C ILE A 27 11.12 0.49 10.17
N ALA A 28 10.42 0.10 9.10
CA ALA A 28 10.17 -1.29 8.78
C ALA A 28 11.48 -2.08 8.66
N VAL A 29 12.43 -1.59 7.85
CA VAL A 29 13.73 -2.24 7.65
C VAL A 29 14.52 -2.32 8.96
N LEU A 30 14.60 -1.23 9.74
CA LEU A 30 15.32 -1.22 11.01
C LEU A 30 14.72 -2.19 12.02
N MET A 31 13.39 -2.21 12.15
CA MET A 31 12.70 -3.13 13.05
C MET A 31 12.95 -4.59 12.68
N MET A 32 12.81 -4.92 11.38
CA MET A 32 13.04 -6.29 10.90
C MET A 32 14.50 -6.71 11.05
N THR A 33 15.45 -5.82 10.74
CA THR A 33 16.87 -6.09 10.93
C THR A 33 17.18 -6.32 12.42
N ALA A 34 16.62 -5.53 13.33
CA ALA A 34 16.85 -5.69 14.76
C ALA A 34 16.27 -7.01 15.31
N VAL A 35 15.10 -7.44 14.81
CA VAL A 35 14.44 -8.67 15.26
C VAL A 35 15.10 -9.93 14.68
N PHE A 36 15.56 -9.88 13.43
CA PHE A 36 16.06 -11.04 12.69
C PHE A 36 17.56 -10.96 12.41
N TRP A 37 18.32 -10.21 13.19
CA TRP A 37 19.75 -9.90 13.01
C TRP A 37 20.62 -11.12 12.68
N ASP A 38 20.41 -12.24 13.36
CA ASP A 38 21.23 -13.46 13.23
C ASP A 38 20.58 -14.53 12.34
N ASN A 39 19.57 -14.16 11.54
CA ASN A 39 18.86 -15.12 10.72
C ASN A 39 19.40 -15.11 9.28
N GLN A 40 19.86 -16.26 8.78
CA GLN A 40 20.33 -16.41 7.41
C GLN A 40 19.26 -16.08 6.34
N TYR A 41 17.97 -16.13 6.71
CA TYR A 41 16.83 -15.79 5.85
C TYR A 41 16.30 -14.37 6.08
N LEU A 42 17.13 -13.47 6.66
CA LEU A 42 16.74 -12.11 7.01
C LEU A 42 15.99 -11.41 5.85
N VAL A 43 16.52 -11.44 4.64
CA VAL A 43 15.93 -10.76 3.48
C VAL A 43 14.58 -11.35 3.10
N GLN A 44 14.42 -12.68 3.12
CA GLN A 44 13.12 -13.33 2.85
C GLN A 44 12.08 -12.96 3.91
N LEU A 45 12.47 -12.95 5.18
CA LEU A 45 11.60 -12.53 6.28
C LEU A 45 11.18 -11.07 6.14
N MET A 46 12.11 -10.19 5.72
CA MET A 46 11.80 -8.79 5.44
C MET A 46 10.75 -8.65 4.32
N MET A 47 10.92 -9.37 3.21
CA MET A 47 9.95 -9.37 2.11
C MET A 47 8.59 -9.91 2.56
N GLY A 48 8.56 -10.98 3.35
CA GLY A 48 7.35 -11.54 3.93
C GLY A 48 6.63 -10.52 4.80
N GLN A 49 7.30 -9.95 5.81
CA GLN A 49 6.74 -8.97 6.72
C GLN A 49 6.22 -7.72 5.99
N TRP A 50 6.98 -7.25 4.98
CA TRP A 50 6.56 -6.14 4.13
C TRP A 50 5.25 -6.44 3.41
N SER A 51 5.11 -7.64 2.87
CA SER A 51 4.00 -8.03 2.00
C SER A 51 2.65 -8.11 2.72
N TYR A 52 2.60 -8.60 3.96
CA TYR A 52 1.33 -8.78 4.65
C TYR A 52 1.02 -7.69 5.69
N PHE A 53 2.02 -7.05 6.27
CA PHE A 53 1.80 -6.12 7.37
C PHE A 53 2.21 -4.69 7.04
N TRP A 54 3.52 -4.48 6.81
CA TRP A 54 4.06 -3.12 6.70
C TRP A 54 3.48 -2.34 5.52
N LEU A 55 3.37 -2.95 4.35
CA LEU A 55 2.81 -2.29 3.17
C LEU A 55 1.34 -1.92 3.39
N ASN A 56 0.53 -2.86 3.87
CA ASN A 56 -0.90 -2.64 4.13
C ASN A 56 -1.14 -1.51 5.14
N MET A 57 -0.40 -1.52 6.27
CA MET A 57 -0.50 -0.48 7.28
C MET A 57 0.04 0.87 6.79
N SER A 58 1.11 0.86 6.01
CA SER A 58 1.70 2.08 5.45
C SER A 58 0.76 2.75 4.45
N ILE A 59 0.11 1.97 3.56
CA ILE A 59 -0.92 2.51 2.65
C ILE A 59 -2.07 3.12 3.46
N GLY A 60 -2.54 2.41 4.49
CA GLY A 60 -3.60 2.91 5.39
C GLY A 60 -3.23 4.22 6.06
N LEU A 61 -2.00 4.34 6.58
CA LEU A 61 -1.51 5.57 7.20
C LEU A 61 -1.36 6.72 6.19
N LEU A 62 -0.71 6.49 5.05
CA LEU A 62 -0.45 7.55 4.05
C LEU A 62 -1.76 8.08 3.47
N VAL A 63 -2.59 7.19 2.93
CA VAL A 63 -3.85 7.56 2.28
C VAL A 63 -4.88 8.00 3.30
N GLY A 64 -4.94 7.30 4.44
CA GLY A 64 -5.85 7.60 5.53
C GLY A 64 -5.60 8.97 6.14
N LEU A 65 -4.36 9.32 6.48
CA LEU A 65 -4.00 10.63 7.01
C LEU A 65 -4.24 11.75 5.99
N SER A 66 -3.87 11.53 4.73
CA SER A 66 -4.15 12.52 3.67
C SER A 66 -5.64 12.83 3.57
N THR A 67 -6.48 11.80 3.57
CA THR A 67 -7.95 11.94 3.53
C THR A 67 -8.50 12.58 4.80
N TYR A 68 -7.98 12.18 5.96
CA TYR A 68 -8.40 12.70 7.26
C TYR A 68 -8.11 14.19 7.42
N TYR A 69 -6.92 14.66 7.05
CA TYR A 69 -6.59 16.08 7.09
C TYR A 69 -7.49 16.91 6.16
N GLN A 70 -7.79 16.43 4.98
CA GLN A 70 -8.73 17.10 4.07
C GLN A 70 -10.15 17.14 4.65
N LYS A 71 -10.60 16.05 5.28
CA LYS A 71 -11.90 15.99 5.94
C LYS A 71 -11.99 16.97 7.12
N GLN A 72 -10.92 17.12 7.91
CA GLN A 72 -10.88 18.04 9.03
C GLN A 72 -10.82 19.52 8.59
N ALA A 73 -10.02 19.85 7.57
CA ALA A 73 -9.80 21.23 7.17
C ALA A 73 -11.08 21.92 6.69
N THR A 74 -11.85 21.27 5.82
CA THR A 74 -12.98 21.92 5.13
C THR A 74 -14.26 21.09 5.13
N LYS A 75 -14.25 19.88 5.71
CA LYS A 75 -15.32 18.85 5.55
C LYS A 75 -15.69 18.67 4.06
N PHE A 76 -14.71 18.83 3.17
CA PHE A 76 -14.84 18.84 1.70
C PHE A 76 -15.76 19.94 1.13
N ARG A 77 -16.24 20.91 1.93
CA ARG A 77 -17.19 21.94 1.45
C ARG A 77 -16.66 22.75 0.29
N GLU A 78 -15.40 23.20 0.37
CA GLU A 78 -14.78 23.99 -0.72
C GLU A 78 -14.68 23.18 -2.02
N ILE A 79 -14.52 21.87 -1.93
CA ILE A 79 -14.42 20.97 -3.08
C ILE A 79 -15.81 20.72 -3.66
N LEU A 80 -16.80 20.46 -2.80
CA LEU A 80 -18.18 20.18 -3.20
C LEU A 80 -18.87 21.41 -3.80
N THR A 81 -18.48 22.62 -3.40
CA THR A 81 -19.01 23.91 -3.94
C THR A 81 -18.19 24.45 -5.11
N SER A 82 -17.04 23.84 -5.43
CA SER A 82 -16.22 24.29 -6.55
C SER A 82 -16.81 23.81 -7.89
N PRO A 83 -16.61 24.57 -8.99
CA PRO A 83 -17.06 24.15 -10.32
C PRO A 83 -16.23 22.99 -10.89
N GLN A 84 -15.36 22.37 -10.11
CA GLN A 84 -14.53 21.25 -10.54
C GLN A 84 -15.33 19.94 -10.59
N ASP A 85 -15.01 19.08 -11.57
CA ASP A 85 -15.58 17.76 -11.63
C ASP A 85 -15.07 16.91 -10.46
N LEU A 86 -15.99 16.52 -9.57
CA LEU A 86 -15.72 15.73 -8.36
C LEU A 86 -15.10 14.36 -8.67
N LEU A 87 -15.46 13.76 -9.81
CA LEU A 87 -14.88 12.50 -10.25
C LEU A 87 -13.39 12.67 -10.56
N SER A 88 -13.04 13.70 -11.34
CA SER A 88 -11.65 14.00 -11.69
C SER A 88 -10.82 14.33 -10.46
N TYR A 89 -11.41 15.01 -9.48
CA TYR A 89 -10.75 15.31 -8.21
C TYR A 89 -10.41 14.04 -7.42
N GLU A 90 -11.39 13.14 -7.23
CA GLU A 90 -11.19 11.90 -6.47
C GLU A 90 -10.19 10.97 -7.17
N ILE A 91 -10.26 10.84 -8.49
CA ILE A 91 -9.27 10.07 -9.27
C ILE A 91 -7.88 10.69 -9.11
N GLY A 92 -7.74 12.01 -9.16
CA GLY A 92 -6.47 12.69 -8.95
C GLY A 92 -5.88 12.42 -7.56
N ARG A 93 -6.70 12.35 -6.53
CA ARG A 93 -6.31 12.03 -5.15
C ARG A 93 -5.85 10.57 -5.02
N ILE A 94 -6.58 9.63 -5.63
CA ILE A 94 -6.20 8.20 -5.66
C ILE A 94 -4.86 8.03 -6.38
N LEU A 95 -4.68 8.66 -7.54
CA LEU A 95 -3.42 8.62 -8.28
C LEU A 95 -2.25 9.20 -7.48
N HIS A 96 -2.48 10.30 -6.76
CA HIS A 96 -1.46 10.85 -5.85
C HIS A 96 -1.07 9.85 -4.77
N GLY A 97 -2.04 9.17 -4.15
CA GLY A 97 -1.80 8.10 -3.19
C GLY A 97 -0.99 6.95 -3.78
N ILE A 98 -1.33 6.50 -4.99
CA ILE A 98 -0.59 5.45 -5.71
C ILE A 98 0.87 5.87 -5.92
N ILE A 99 1.12 7.10 -6.38
CA ILE A 99 2.49 7.60 -6.59
C ILE A 99 3.28 7.60 -5.29
N GLN A 100 2.70 8.02 -4.17
CA GLN A 100 3.36 8.00 -2.86
C GLN A 100 3.73 6.57 -2.42
N VAL A 101 2.83 5.61 -2.62
CA VAL A 101 3.06 4.20 -2.30
C VAL A 101 4.14 3.59 -3.20
N CYS A 102 4.17 3.96 -4.49
CA CYS A 102 5.25 3.55 -5.40
C CYS A 102 6.61 4.08 -4.94
N ILE A 103 6.70 5.37 -4.57
CA ILE A 103 7.95 5.96 -4.06
C ILE A 103 8.39 5.23 -2.78
N MET A 104 7.48 4.99 -1.85
CA MET A 104 7.74 4.26 -0.62
C MET A 104 8.29 2.85 -0.88
N SER A 105 7.70 2.12 -1.85
CA SER A 105 8.17 0.78 -2.22
C SER A 105 9.55 0.79 -2.89
N VAL A 106 9.85 1.82 -3.69
CA VAL A 106 11.20 2.00 -4.26
C VAL A 106 12.23 2.23 -3.14
N ILE A 107 11.91 3.06 -2.14
CA ILE A 107 12.79 3.28 -0.99
C ILE A 107 13.01 1.97 -0.24
N PHE A 108 11.96 1.18 -0.02
CA PHE A 108 12.07 -0.13 0.61
C PHE A 108 12.99 -1.08 -0.17
N ILE A 109 12.87 -1.14 -1.51
CA ILE A 109 13.74 -1.95 -2.37
C ILE A 109 15.21 -1.54 -2.19
N VAL A 110 15.50 -0.24 -2.22
CA VAL A 110 16.88 0.27 -2.06
C VAL A 110 17.44 -0.13 -0.70
N LEU A 111 16.69 0.08 0.37
CA LEU A 111 17.12 -0.28 1.73
C LEU A 111 17.33 -1.80 1.87
N MET A 112 16.45 -2.60 1.31
CA MET A 112 16.55 -4.05 1.32
C MET A 112 17.80 -4.55 0.57
N ILE A 113 18.14 -3.92 -0.57
CA ILE A 113 19.38 -4.22 -1.30
C ILE A 113 20.60 -3.86 -0.44
N CYS A 114 20.58 -2.73 0.28
CA CYS A 114 21.66 -2.37 1.21
C CYS A 114 21.83 -3.42 2.31
N VAL A 115 20.73 -3.86 2.93
CA VAL A 115 20.76 -4.92 3.95
C VAL A 115 21.32 -6.22 3.39
N ARG A 116 20.90 -6.62 2.18
CA ARG A 116 21.44 -7.80 1.49
C ARG A 116 22.97 -7.75 1.38
N PHE A 117 23.54 -6.61 1.00
CA PHE A 117 25.01 -6.48 0.88
C PHE A 117 25.71 -6.49 2.24
N ILE A 118 25.12 -5.84 3.27
CA ILE A 118 25.70 -5.80 4.63
C ILE A 118 25.76 -7.20 5.24
N PHE A 119 24.69 -7.99 5.08
CA PHE A 119 24.56 -9.33 5.67
C PHE A 119 24.97 -10.46 4.71
N SER A 120 25.54 -10.14 3.54
CA SER A 120 26.02 -11.11 2.56
C SER A 120 24.97 -12.18 2.21
N SER A 121 23.69 -11.81 2.14
CA SER A 121 22.60 -12.72 1.79
C SER A 121 22.76 -13.21 0.34
N THR A 122 22.42 -14.48 0.11
CA THR A 122 22.53 -15.14 -1.20
C THR A 122 21.35 -14.88 -2.13
N GLU A 123 20.33 -14.16 -1.65
CA GLU A 123 19.11 -13.91 -2.41
C GLU A 123 19.38 -13.18 -3.73
N GLU A 124 18.68 -13.58 -4.79
CA GLU A 124 18.82 -12.96 -6.09
C GLU A 124 18.12 -11.60 -6.15
N ILE A 125 18.86 -10.54 -6.51
CA ILE A 125 18.35 -9.16 -6.55
C ILE A 125 17.15 -9.05 -7.49
N GLY A 126 17.17 -9.73 -8.63
CA GLY A 126 16.07 -9.74 -9.59
C GLY A 126 14.77 -10.27 -8.97
N LEU A 127 14.82 -11.38 -8.25
CA LEU A 127 13.68 -11.95 -7.54
C LEU A 127 13.14 -11.01 -6.45
N MET A 128 14.03 -10.37 -5.69
CA MET A 128 13.66 -9.42 -4.66
C MET A 128 12.87 -8.23 -5.24
N ILE A 129 13.37 -7.63 -6.32
CA ILE A 129 12.72 -6.50 -6.99
C ILE A 129 11.37 -6.91 -7.56
N CYS A 130 11.32 -8.03 -8.30
CA CYS A 130 10.08 -8.55 -8.88
C CYS A 130 9.03 -8.84 -7.80
N SER A 131 9.43 -9.49 -6.69
CA SER A 131 8.51 -9.79 -5.58
C SER A 131 7.92 -8.51 -4.99
N VAL A 132 8.73 -7.51 -4.65
CA VAL A 132 8.21 -6.26 -4.06
C VAL A 132 7.30 -5.50 -5.04
N ILE A 133 7.65 -5.48 -6.34
CA ILE A 133 6.79 -4.85 -7.36
C ILE A 133 5.47 -5.61 -7.50
N GLY A 134 5.50 -6.93 -7.53
CA GLY A 134 4.30 -7.73 -7.61
C GLY A 134 3.38 -7.55 -6.40
N VAL A 135 3.94 -7.57 -5.19
CA VAL A 135 3.23 -7.29 -3.94
C VAL A 135 2.62 -5.90 -3.96
N LEU A 136 3.37 -4.89 -4.42
CA LEU A 136 2.86 -3.53 -4.61
C LEU A 136 1.63 -3.51 -5.52
N LEU A 137 1.74 -4.10 -6.72
CA LEU A 137 0.65 -4.13 -7.71
C LEU A 137 -0.59 -4.85 -7.16
N ALA A 138 -0.41 -6.00 -6.49
CA ALA A 138 -1.50 -6.75 -5.86
C ALA A 138 -2.19 -5.97 -4.72
N SER A 139 -1.49 -5.02 -4.08
CA SER A 139 -1.97 -4.24 -2.93
C SER A 139 -2.52 -2.86 -3.32
N LEU A 140 -2.44 -2.42 -4.59
CA LEU A 140 -2.90 -1.08 -5.01
C LEU A 140 -4.38 -0.81 -4.74
N TRP A 141 -5.22 -1.85 -4.65
CA TRP A 141 -6.63 -1.72 -4.30
C TRP A 141 -6.87 -1.11 -2.92
N LEU A 142 -5.88 -1.20 -2.01
CA LEU A 142 -5.96 -0.59 -0.68
C LEU A 142 -6.03 0.94 -0.74
N VAL A 143 -5.45 1.56 -1.77
CA VAL A 143 -5.45 3.03 -1.90
C VAL A 143 -6.88 3.59 -2.00
N PRO A 144 -7.71 3.20 -2.98
CA PRO A 144 -9.10 3.65 -3.03
C PRO A 144 -9.94 3.13 -1.86
N PHE A 145 -9.64 1.94 -1.34
CA PHE A 145 -10.31 1.37 -0.17
C PHE A 145 -10.16 2.27 1.06
N TYR A 146 -8.94 2.62 1.45
CA TYR A 146 -8.70 3.49 2.61
C TYR A 146 -9.20 4.91 2.38
N SER A 147 -9.06 5.44 1.16
CA SER A 147 -9.60 6.74 0.79
C SER A 147 -11.10 6.81 1.02
N TRP A 148 -11.84 5.82 0.56
CA TRP A 148 -13.29 5.70 0.77
C TRP A 148 -13.62 5.48 2.24
N LEU A 149 -12.96 4.53 2.91
CA LEU A 149 -13.29 4.11 4.27
C LEU A 149 -13.10 5.25 5.29
N VAL A 150 -11.96 5.98 5.21
CA VAL A 150 -11.69 7.12 6.11
C VAL A 150 -12.69 8.26 5.89
N ARG A 151 -13.15 8.44 4.66
CA ARG A 151 -14.14 9.46 4.34
C ARG A 151 -15.49 9.20 5.02
N ILE A 152 -15.99 7.98 4.98
CA ILE A 152 -17.29 7.61 5.57
C ILE A 152 -17.22 7.36 7.09
N THR A 153 -16.08 6.94 7.60
CA THR A 153 -15.87 6.66 9.03
C THR A 153 -14.88 7.65 9.66
N ASN A 154 -13.80 7.13 10.19
CA ASN A 154 -12.65 7.89 10.69
C ASN A 154 -11.35 7.12 10.45
N LEU A 155 -10.21 7.82 10.67
CA LEU A 155 -8.89 7.25 10.47
C LEU A 155 -8.64 6.02 11.34
N TYR A 156 -8.98 6.08 12.61
CA TYR A 156 -8.69 5.01 13.58
C TYR A 156 -9.44 3.72 13.24
N PHE A 157 -10.70 3.84 12.84
CA PHE A 157 -11.51 2.70 12.41
C PHE A 157 -10.95 2.07 11.13
N ALA A 158 -10.56 2.88 10.16
CA ALA A 158 -9.98 2.39 8.92
C ALA A 158 -8.64 1.66 9.16
N LEU A 159 -7.77 2.20 10.02
CA LEU A 159 -6.53 1.53 10.41
C LEU A 159 -6.80 0.24 11.19
N GLY A 160 -7.81 0.23 12.06
CA GLY A 160 -8.25 -0.97 12.78
C GLY A 160 -8.68 -2.10 11.83
N ILE A 161 -9.45 -1.79 10.78
CA ILE A 161 -9.84 -2.77 9.74
C ILE A 161 -8.59 -3.28 9.01
N GLY A 162 -7.65 -2.40 8.64
CA GLY A 162 -6.41 -2.80 7.99
C GLY A 162 -5.56 -3.71 8.86
N PHE A 163 -5.43 -3.38 10.14
CA PHE A 163 -4.70 -4.18 11.11
C PHE A 163 -5.33 -5.58 11.28
N LEU A 164 -6.64 -5.64 11.51
CA LEU A 164 -7.37 -6.90 11.61
C LEU A 164 -7.30 -7.71 10.31
N GLY A 165 -7.43 -7.04 9.15
CA GLY A 165 -7.28 -7.66 7.84
C GLY A 165 -5.92 -8.31 7.63
N SER A 166 -4.85 -7.64 8.06
CA SER A 166 -3.47 -8.17 8.00
C SER A 166 -3.23 -9.32 8.99
N ILE A 167 -3.79 -9.25 10.20
CA ILE A 167 -3.71 -10.36 11.17
C ILE A 167 -4.45 -11.59 10.63
N LEU A 168 -5.67 -11.41 10.11
CA LEU A 168 -6.44 -12.50 9.53
C LEU A 168 -5.71 -13.11 8.32
N ALA A 169 -4.98 -12.32 7.52
CA ALA A 169 -4.16 -12.82 6.43
C ALA A 169 -3.10 -13.82 6.91
N ILE A 170 -2.44 -13.56 8.06
CA ILE A 170 -1.47 -14.49 8.64
C ILE A 170 -2.10 -15.85 8.97
N PHE A 171 -3.28 -15.83 9.60
CA PHE A 171 -3.99 -17.06 9.95
C PHE A 171 -4.53 -17.81 8.74
N LEU A 172 -4.97 -17.08 7.72
CA LEU A 172 -5.55 -17.67 6.51
C LEU A 172 -4.49 -18.15 5.50
N SER A 173 -3.26 -17.63 5.56
CA SER A 173 -2.19 -17.90 4.58
C SER A 173 -1.85 -19.39 4.40
N HIS A 174 -2.16 -20.22 5.39
CA HIS A 174 -1.96 -21.67 5.35
C HIS A 174 -3.23 -22.46 4.95
N THR A 175 -4.30 -21.76 4.59
CA THR A 175 -5.58 -22.37 4.24
C THR A 175 -5.95 -22.11 2.78
N THR A 176 -6.91 -22.87 2.23
CA THR A 176 -7.46 -22.61 0.89
C THR A 176 -8.24 -21.30 0.79
N TRP A 177 -8.61 -20.71 1.91
CA TRP A 177 -9.33 -19.44 2.00
C TRP A 177 -8.44 -18.22 1.71
N SER A 178 -7.11 -18.37 1.74
CA SER A 178 -6.17 -17.28 1.46
C SER A 178 -6.38 -16.62 0.10
N MET A 179 -6.74 -17.39 -0.92
CA MET A 179 -7.02 -16.86 -2.27
C MET A 179 -8.23 -15.90 -2.30
N TRP A 180 -9.19 -16.06 -1.39
CA TRP A 180 -10.38 -15.24 -1.29
C TRP A 180 -10.21 -13.99 -0.40
N TRP A 181 -9.09 -13.92 0.34
CA TRP A 181 -8.81 -12.84 1.25
C TRP A 181 -7.86 -11.81 0.63
N PRO A 182 -8.34 -10.62 0.19
CA PRO A 182 -7.50 -9.69 -0.57
C PRO A 182 -6.27 -9.18 0.19
N PHE A 183 -6.32 -9.10 1.53
CA PHE A 183 -5.17 -8.70 2.35
C PHE A 183 -4.03 -9.72 2.33
N ASP A 184 -4.31 -10.97 1.96
CA ASP A 184 -3.32 -12.04 1.89
C ASP A 184 -2.65 -12.17 0.51
N TRP A 185 -3.20 -11.54 -0.52
CA TRP A 185 -2.68 -11.68 -1.89
C TRP A 185 -1.22 -11.26 -2.02
N GLY A 186 -0.77 -10.22 -1.30
CA GLY A 186 0.63 -9.82 -1.26
C GLY A 186 1.53 -10.91 -0.68
N MET A 187 1.12 -11.54 0.41
CA MET A 187 1.88 -12.63 1.05
C MET A 187 1.93 -13.89 0.19
N LEU A 188 0.78 -14.29 -0.37
CA LEU A 188 0.72 -15.44 -1.30
C LEU A 188 1.66 -15.25 -2.49
N LEU A 189 1.61 -14.08 -3.11
CA LEU A 189 2.45 -13.75 -4.26
C LEU A 189 3.93 -13.76 -3.89
N ASN A 190 4.29 -13.16 -2.75
CA ASN A 190 5.66 -13.18 -2.25
C ASN A 190 6.17 -14.60 -2.02
N ASN A 191 5.36 -15.47 -1.39
CA ASN A 191 5.71 -16.85 -1.11
C ASN A 191 5.90 -17.69 -2.39
N LEU A 192 5.10 -17.44 -3.43
CA LEU A 192 5.24 -18.11 -4.73
C LEU A 192 6.51 -17.65 -5.44
N TRP A 193 6.77 -16.35 -5.47
CA TRP A 193 7.90 -15.81 -6.21
C TRP A 193 9.25 -16.04 -5.54
N ILE A 194 9.34 -16.08 -4.22
CA ILE A 194 10.56 -16.50 -3.51
C ILE A 194 10.93 -17.93 -3.86
N LYS A 195 9.94 -18.81 -4.08
CA LYS A 195 10.18 -20.21 -4.52
C LYS A 195 10.51 -20.34 -6.01
N GLY A 196 10.53 -19.25 -6.76
CA GLY A 196 10.73 -19.25 -8.20
C GLY A 196 9.52 -19.69 -9.02
N ASP A 197 8.36 -19.82 -8.38
CA ASP A 197 7.10 -20.24 -9.01
C ASP A 197 6.42 -19.02 -9.69
N PHE A 198 6.97 -18.54 -10.80
CA PHE A 198 6.34 -17.53 -11.66
C PHE A 198 5.22 -18.14 -12.51
N VAL A 199 4.39 -18.98 -11.93
CA VAL A 199 3.30 -19.67 -12.61
C VAL A 199 2.17 -18.68 -12.93
N PHE A 200 1.39 -18.97 -13.98
CA PHE A 200 0.24 -18.17 -14.39
C PHE A 200 -0.73 -17.85 -13.23
N GLY A 201 -0.84 -18.75 -12.25
CA GLY A 201 -1.63 -18.56 -11.03
C GLY A 201 -1.14 -17.40 -10.13
N SER A 202 0.15 -17.07 -10.12
CA SER A 202 0.67 -15.94 -9.34
C SER A 202 0.31 -14.60 -9.97
N TRP A 203 0.31 -14.48 -11.29
CA TRP A 203 -0.12 -13.28 -12.00
C TRP A 203 -1.62 -13.01 -11.86
N SER A 204 -2.44 -14.05 -11.65
CA SER A 204 -3.88 -13.87 -11.41
C SER A 204 -4.15 -13.02 -10.16
N LEU A 205 -3.34 -13.15 -9.10
CA LEU A 205 -3.47 -12.33 -7.89
C LEU A 205 -3.19 -10.85 -8.16
N VAL A 206 -2.20 -10.55 -8.99
CA VAL A 206 -1.91 -9.17 -9.42
C VAL A 206 -3.08 -8.61 -10.22
N ILE A 207 -3.59 -9.36 -11.19
CA ILE A 207 -4.73 -8.95 -12.03
C ILE A 207 -5.98 -8.73 -11.16
N CYS A 208 -6.28 -9.64 -10.24
CA CYS A 208 -7.40 -9.49 -9.30
C CYS A 208 -7.25 -8.23 -8.44
N GLY A 209 -6.05 -7.95 -7.92
CA GLY A 209 -5.76 -6.74 -7.14
C GLY A 209 -5.99 -5.46 -7.95
N LEU A 210 -5.52 -5.42 -9.20
CA LEU A 210 -5.73 -4.27 -10.10
C LEU A 210 -7.21 -4.08 -10.46
N ILE A 211 -7.93 -5.16 -10.79
CA ILE A 211 -9.37 -5.11 -11.08
C ILE A 211 -10.14 -4.60 -9.86
N LEU A 212 -9.87 -5.15 -8.68
CA LEU A 212 -10.48 -4.69 -7.43
C LEU A 212 -10.17 -3.22 -7.16
N GLY A 213 -8.94 -2.77 -7.41
CA GLY A 213 -8.52 -1.38 -7.30
C GLY A 213 -9.30 -0.45 -8.24
N ILE A 214 -9.53 -0.85 -9.49
CA ILE A 214 -10.33 -0.08 -10.46
C ILE A 214 -11.78 0.00 -9.98
N ILE A 215 -12.39 -1.12 -9.59
CA ILE A 215 -13.78 -1.18 -9.10
C ILE A 215 -13.95 -0.25 -7.89
N LEU A 216 -13.05 -0.34 -6.90
CA LEU A 216 -13.09 0.50 -5.71
C LEU A 216 -12.83 1.97 -6.02
N SER A 217 -12.00 2.29 -7.01
CA SER A 217 -11.75 3.68 -7.44
C SER A 217 -13.02 4.30 -8.04
N ILE A 218 -13.71 3.56 -8.90
CA ILE A 218 -14.99 4.00 -9.48
C ILE A 218 -16.05 4.15 -8.38
N PHE A 219 -16.15 3.17 -7.49
CA PHE A 219 -17.07 3.21 -6.37
C PHE A 219 -16.80 4.38 -5.41
N SER A 220 -15.52 4.63 -5.06
CA SER A 220 -15.12 5.75 -4.24
C SER A 220 -15.48 7.09 -4.88
N ALA A 221 -15.19 7.25 -6.18
CA ALA A 221 -15.50 8.46 -6.92
C ALA A 221 -17.02 8.71 -7.04
N TYR A 222 -17.80 7.67 -7.30
CA TYR A 222 -19.27 7.77 -7.36
C TYR A 222 -19.91 8.09 -5.99
N SER A 223 -19.40 7.44 -4.93
CA SER A 223 -19.81 7.72 -3.55
C SER A 223 -19.49 9.16 -3.13
N PHE A 224 -18.40 9.75 -3.64
CA PHE A 224 -18.04 11.14 -3.38
C PHE A 224 -19.01 12.14 -4.03
N LYS A 225 -19.51 11.83 -5.20
CA LYS A 225 -20.49 12.68 -5.91
C LYS A 225 -21.86 12.75 -5.20
N LYS A 226 -22.18 11.75 -4.38
CA LYS A 226 -23.49 11.68 -3.66
C LYS A 226 -23.49 12.35 -2.29
N GLN A 227 -22.34 12.80 -1.80
CA GLN A 227 -22.22 13.57 -0.55
C GLN A 227 -22.42 15.06 -0.77
#